data_a640e97922ee18261c077041bf5a16ec
#
_entry.id   a640e97922ee18261c077041bf5a16ec
#
_cell.length_a   1.000
_cell.length_b   1.000
_cell.length_c   1.000
_cell.angle_alpha   90.00
_cell.angle_beta   90.00
_cell.angle_gamma   90.00
#
_symmetry.space_group_name_H-M   'P 1'
#
loop_
_entity.id
_entity.type
_entity.pdbx_description
1 polymer ?
#
loop_
_entity_poly.entity_id
_entity_poly.type
_entity_poly.pdbx_seq_one_letter_code
_entity_poly.pdbx_strand_id
1 'polypeptide(L)'
;MLAVTKVFPVDALLEAYSCGLREFGENYVQEFEGKYPSVAALDGARFHLIGHLQSNKARKAAELFHVLQTVDSLKLARRLVEAGFSGEAFVEVKLSEEDSKHGAAPETLGELLANSPLPLTGLMTMPPWSDDPEVARPYFRNLKKLADQHGITKLSMGMSHDLEVAIQEGATIVRIGTALFGSRKALL
;
A
#
# COMPACT_ATOMS: atom_id res chain seq x y z
N MET A 1 -2.25 9.22 7.43
CA MET A 1 -1.49 8.13 8.06
C MET A 1 -2.28 6.85 7.91
N LEU A 2 -1.64 5.76 7.52
CA LEU A 2 -2.21 4.43 7.36
C LEU A 2 -1.73 3.53 8.51
N ALA A 3 -2.66 3.03 9.34
CA ALA A 3 -2.37 2.10 10.43
C ALA A 3 -2.20 0.68 9.87
N VAL A 4 -1.00 0.10 9.97
CA VAL A 4 -0.69 -1.21 9.38
C VAL A 4 -0.95 -2.31 10.40
N THR A 5 -2.06 -3.03 10.21
CA THR A 5 -2.60 -4.03 11.14
C THR A 5 -2.31 -5.49 10.73
N LYS A 6 -1.50 -5.69 9.67
CA LYS A 6 -1.05 -7.03 9.28
C LYS A 6 -0.40 -7.78 10.45
N VAL A 7 -0.68 -9.06 10.56
CA VAL A 7 -0.21 -10.00 11.59
C VAL A 7 -0.63 -9.66 13.03
N PHE A 8 -1.39 -8.60 13.23
CA PHE A 8 -2.03 -8.31 14.52
C PHE A 8 -3.45 -8.88 14.54
N PRO A 9 -3.99 -9.24 15.72
CA PRO A 9 -5.37 -9.69 15.86
C PRO A 9 -6.35 -8.56 15.52
N VAL A 10 -7.59 -8.90 15.21
CA VAL A 10 -8.64 -7.93 14.87
C VAL A 10 -8.87 -6.89 15.97
N ASP A 11 -8.64 -7.26 17.23
CA ASP A 11 -8.79 -6.36 18.39
C ASP A 11 -7.89 -5.13 18.29
N ALA A 12 -6.66 -5.29 17.77
CA ALA A 12 -5.76 -4.16 17.57
C ALA A 12 -6.31 -3.16 16.53
N LEU A 13 -6.98 -3.64 15.48
CA LEU A 13 -7.65 -2.78 14.50
C LEU A 13 -8.85 -2.07 15.15
N LEU A 14 -9.67 -2.79 15.93
CA LEU A 14 -10.84 -2.23 16.61
C LEU A 14 -10.43 -1.17 17.65
N GLU A 15 -9.35 -1.40 18.40
CA GLU A 15 -8.79 -0.42 19.32
C GLU A 15 -8.31 0.83 18.58
N ALA A 16 -7.54 0.68 17.50
CA ALA A 16 -7.10 1.78 16.68
C ALA A 16 -8.28 2.58 16.07
N TYR A 17 -9.33 1.88 15.65
CA TYR A 17 -10.57 2.51 15.19
C TYR A 17 -11.25 3.31 16.31
N SER A 18 -11.33 2.78 17.53
CA SER A 18 -11.88 3.47 18.69
C SER A 18 -11.11 4.74 19.07
N CYS A 19 -9.79 4.75 18.78
CA CYS A 19 -8.93 5.93 18.92
C CYS A 19 -9.07 6.95 17.77
N GLY A 20 -10.00 6.74 16.84
CA GLY A 20 -10.29 7.67 15.75
C GLY A 20 -9.58 7.37 14.43
N LEU A 21 -8.77 6.33 14.31
CA LEU A 21 -8.17 5.95 13.04
C LEU A 21 -9.22 5.37 12.08
N ARG A 22 -9.07 5.65 10.80
CA ARG A 22 -10.01 5.20 9.76
C ARG A 22 -9.32 4.53 8.57
N GLU A 23 -8.03 4.69 8.38
CA GLU A 23 -7.25 4.14 7.27
C GLU A 23 -6.38 2.98 7.77
N PHE A 24 -6.65 1.77 7.30
CA PHE A 24 -6.02 0.52 7.77
C PHE A 24 -5.33 -0.21 6.63
N GLY A 25 -4.09 -0.66 6.86
CA GLY A 25 -3.26 -1.35 5.87
C GLY A 25 -3.03 -2.81 6.19
N GLU A 26 -3.28 -3.68 5.22
CA GLU A 26 -3.07 -5.12 5.30
C GLU A 26 -2.18 -5.62 4.16
N ASN A 27 -1.42 -6.68 4.43
CA ASN A 27 -0.54 -7.25 3.40
C ASN A 27 -1.11 -8.49 2.72
N TYR A 28 -1.99 -9.21 3.41
CA TYR A 28 -2.40 -10.54 2.98
C TYR A 28 -3.92 -10.63 2.88
N VAL A 29 -4.40 -10.90 1.67
CA VAL A 29 -5.84 -11.01 1.38
C VAL A 29 -6.52 -12.04 2.28
N GLN A 30 -5.91 -13.23 2.46
CA GLN A 30 -6.50 -14.29 3.27
C GLN A 30 -6.54 -13.95 4.77
N GLU A 31 -5.51 -13.27 5.29
CA GLU A 31 -5.50 -12.83 6.67
C GLU A 31 -6.63 -11.83 6.92
N PHE A 32 -6.76 -10.86 6.02
CA PHE A 32 -7.80 -9.84 6.14
C PHE A 32 -9.21 -10.40 5.93
N GLU A 33 -9.38 -11.39 5.06
CA GLU A 33 -10.65 -12.10 4.89
C GLU A 33 -11.16 -12.66 6.22
N GLY A 34 -10.27 -13.19 7.06
CA GLY A 34 -10.62 -13.67 8.41
C GLY A 34 -11.01 -12.56 9.38
N LYS A 35 -10.46 -11.35 9.23
CA LYS A 35 -10.79 -10.19 10.08
C LYS A 35 -12.03 -9.44 9.61
N TYR A 36 -12.31 -9.47 8.32
CA TYR A 36 -13.31 -8.63 7.65
C TYR A 36 -14.70 -8.68 8.25
N PRO A 37 -15.26 -9.87 8.63
CA PRO A 37 -16.60 -9.92 9.24
C PRO A 37 -16.76 -9.07 10.50
N SER A 38 -15.68 -8.89 11.26
CA SER A 38 -15.69 -8.08 12.49
C SER A 38 -15.56 -6.58 12.24
N VAL A 39 -15.12 -6.16 11.05
CA VAL A 39 -14.78 -4.77 10.74
C VAL A 39 -15.54 -4.17 9.56
N ALA A 40 -16.28 -5.00 8.83
CA ALA A 40 -17.02 -4.57 7.62
C ALA A 40 -18.05 -3.47 7.87
N ALA A 41 -18.61 -3.40 9.09
CA ALA A 41 -19.62 -2.41 9.48
C ALA A 41 -19.04 -1.16 10.16
N LEU A 42 -17.70 -1.01 10.22
CA LEU A 42 -17.07 0.14 10.85
C LEU A 42 -17.23 1.39 9.97
N ASP A 43 -18.00 2.33 10.45
CA ASP A 43 -18.33 3.55 9.69
C ASP A 43 -17.08 4.38 9.34
N GLY A 44 -16.95 4.74 8.07
CA GLY A 44 -15.82 5.51 7.56
C GLY A 44 -14.48 4.78 7.55
N ALA A 45 -14.41 3.50 7.97
CA ALA A 45 -13.16 2.73 7.88
C ALA A 45 -12.84 2.38 6.42
N ARG A 46 -11.57 2.58 6.03
CA ARG A 46 -11.08 2.23 4.70
C ARG A 46 -9.92 1.24 4.82
N PHE A 47 -10.01 0.18 4.08
CA PHE A 47 -9.03 -0.91 4.11
C PHE A 47 -8.18 -0.88 2.84
N HIS A 48 -6.86 -0.83 3.03
CA HIS A 48 -5.87 -0.77 1.97
C HIS A 48 -5.11 -2.09 1.87
N LEU A 49 -5.00 -2.65 0.69
CA LEU A 49 -4.02 -3.71 0.43
C LEU A 49 -2.69 -3.04 0.05
N ILE A 50 -1.66 -3.31 0.85
CA ILE A 50 -0.30 -2.78 0.67
C ILE A 50 0.75 -3.89 0.45
N GLY A 51 0.33 -5.15 0.43
CA GLY A 51 1.18 -6.30 0.08
C GLY A 51 0.92 -6.77 -1.34
N HIS A 52 1.87 -7.52 -1.90
CA HIS A 52 1.78 -8.01 -3.28
C HIS A 52 0.48 -8.79 -3.54
N LEU A 53 -0.21 -8.43 -4.62
CA LEU A 53 -1.45 -9.05 -5.05
C LEU A 53 -1.24 -10.00 -6.22
N GLN A 54 -1.37 -11.28 -5.96
CA GLN A 54 -1.42 -12.28 -7.03
C GLN A 54 -2.72 -12.14 -7.84
N SER A 55 -2.63 -12.22 -9.16
CA SER A 55 -3.78 -12.01 -10.07
C SER A 55 -4.97 -12.96 -9.79
N ASN A 56 -4.73 -14.18 -9.29
CA ASN A 56 -5.78 -15.13 -8.93
C ASN A 56 -6.58 -14.72 -7.68
N LYS A 57 -6.07 -13.77 -6.89
CA LYS A 57 -6.74 -13.22 -5.70
C LYS A 57 -7.44 -11.89 -5.97
N ALA A 58 -7.42 -11.39 -7.20
CA ALA A 58 -7.99 -10.09 -7.58
C ALA A 58 -9.47 -9.98 -7.21
N ARG A 59 -10.27 -11.06 -7.42
CA ARG A 59 -11.69 -11.06 -7.08
C ARG A 59 -11.91 -10.86 -5.57
N LYS A 60 -11.18 -11.61 -4.74
CA LYS A 60 -11.31 -11.48 -3.28
C LYS A 60 -10.81 -10.12 -2.80
N ALA A 61 -9.73 -9.61 -3.37
CA ALA A 61 -9.24 -8.28 -3.04
C ALA A 61 -10.26 -7.17 -3.41
N ALA A 62 -10.93 -7.29 -4.55
CA ALA A 62 -11.97 -6.36 -4.98
C ALA A 62 -13.18 -6.31 -4.03
N GLU A 63 -13.50 -7.45 -3.39
CA GLU A 63 -14.59 -7.55 -2.40
C GLU A 63 -14.23 -6.93 -1.03
N LEU A 64 -12.96 -6.96 -0.64
CA LEU A 64 -12.52 -6.67 0.73
C LEU A 64 -11.89 -5.29 0.91
N PHE A 65 -11.25 -4.75 -0.13
CA PHE A 65 -10.43 -3.54 -0.02
C PHE A 65 -11.03 -2.34 -0.74
N HIS A 66 -10.89 -1.18 -0.14
CA HIS A 66 -11.29 0.11 -0.70
C HIS A 66 -10.16 0.72 -1.54
N VAL A 67 -8.91 0.38 -1.22
CA VAL A 67 -7.72 0.90 -1.89
C VAL A 67 -6.71 -0.22 -2.14
N LEU A 68 -6.21 -0.33 -3.36
CA LEU A 68 -5.16 -1.28 -3.73
C LEU A 68 -3.90 -0.50 -4.09
N GLN A 69 -2.84 -0.63 -3.28
CA GLN A 69 -1.61 0.15 -3.49
C GLN A 69 -0.51 -0.63 -4.22
N THR A 70 -0.83 -1.77 -4.80
CA THR A 70 0.15 -2.75 -5.31
C THR A 70 -0.12 -3.18 -6.76
N VAL A 71 -0.72 -2.29 -7.56
CA VAL A 71 -0.89 -2.55 -9.00
C VAL A 71 0.46 -2.39 -9.68
N ASP A 72 0.95 -3.45 -10.31
CA ASP A 72 2.28 -3.52 -10.92
C ASP A 72 2.25 -3.78 -12.43
N SER A 73 1.08 -4.06 -13.00
CA SER A 73 0.97 -4.48 -14.40
C SER A 73 -0.43 -4.25 -14.97
N LEU A 74 -0.49 -4.09 -16.31
CA LEU A 74 -1.76 -4.06 -17.06
C LEU A 74 -2.57 -5.34 -16.88
N LYS A 75 -1.88 -6.48 -16.71
CA LYS A 75 -2.55 -7.77 -16.46
C LYS A 75 -3.33 -7.71 -15.15
N LEU A 76 -2.73 -7.21 -14.06
CA LEU A 76 -3.40 -7.09 -12.77
C LEU A 76 -4.52 -6.05 -12.84
N ALA A 77 -4.29 -4.90 -13.47
CA ALA A 77 -5.30 -3.86 -13.63
C ALA A 77 -6.56 -4.38 -14.36
N ARG A 78 -6.39 -5.15 -15.44
CA ARG A 78 -7.50 -5.80 -16.16
C ARG A 78 -8.25 -6.79 -15.28
N ARG A 79 -7.54 -7.63 -14.53
CA ARG A 79 -8.15 -8.60 -13.60
C ARG A 79 -8.97 -7.94 -12.50
N LEU A 80 -8.53 -6.78 -12.01
CA LEU A 80 -9.28 -6.01 -11.01
C LEU A 80 -10.57 -5.44 -11.60
N VAL A 81 -10.54 -4.91 -12.81
CA VAL A 81 -11.76 -4.45 -13.50
C VAL A 81 -12.73 -5.60 -13.79
N GLU A 82 -12.23 -6.74 -14.28
CA GLU A 82 -13.02 -7.96 -14.48
C GLU A 82 -13.65 -8.47 -13.16
N ALA A 83 -12.98 -8.24 -12.04
CA ALA A 83 -13.47 -8.57 -10.70
C ALA A 83 -14.46 -7.55 -10.14
N GLY A 84 -14.75 -6.46 -10.84
CA GLY A 84 -15.66 -5.40 -10.42
C GLY A 84 -15.06 -4.42 -9.39
N PHE A 85 -13.72 -4.33 -9.29
CA PHE A 85 -13.09 -3.36 -8.41
C PHE A 85 -13.38 -1.93 -8.87
N SER A 86 -13.95 -1.14 -7.99
CA SER A 86 -14.30 0.28 -8.22
C SER A 86 -13.65 1.24 -7.22
N GLY A 87 -12.77 0.70 -6.37
CA GLY A 87 -12.04 1.47 -5.38
C GLY A 87 -10.87 2.26 -5.97
N GLU A 88 -10.05 2.80 -5.10
CA GLU A 88 -8.86 3.57 -5.46
C GLU A 88 -7.66 2.64 -5.70
N ALA A 89 -6.85 2.95 -6.71
CA ALA A 89 -5.69 2.12 -7.04
C ALA A 89 -4.42 2.97 -7.23
N PHE A 90 -3.28 2.46 -6.70
CA PHE A 90 -1.96 3.03 -6.86
C PHE A 90 -1.05 2.04 -7.58
N VAL A 91 -0.07 2.57 -8.28
CA VAL A 91 1.00 1.75 -8.85
C VAL A 91 2.08 1.55 -7.79
N GLU A 92 2.43 0.29 -7.53
CA GLU A 92 3.68 -0.03 -6.83
C GLU A 92 4.84 0.11 -7.82
N VAL A 93 5.78 1.03 -7.52
CA VAL A 93 6.96 1.27 -8.34
C VAL A 93 8.18 0.63 -7.70
N LYS A 94 8.84 -0.27 -8.44
CA LYS A 94 10.08 -0.91 -8.03
C LYS A 94 11.26 0.03 -8.31
N LEU A 95 11.78 0.65 -7.26
CA LEU A 95 12.92 1.57 -7.35
C LEU A 95 14.25 0.96 -6.87
N SER A 96 14.22 -0.27 -6.37
CA SER A 96 15.42 -1.00 -5.93
C SER A 96 15.77 -2.11 -6.91
N GLU A 97 17.06 -2.45 -6.99
CA GLU A 97 17.56 -3.56 -7.80
C GLU A 97 17.35 -4.94 -7.14
N GLU A 98 16.80 -5.00 -5.93
CA GLU A 98 16.53 -6.27 -5.25
C GLU A 98 15.51 -7.12 -6.03
N ASP A 99 15.89 -8.33 -6.42
CA ASP A 99 15.02 -9.25 -7.18
C ASP A 99 13.77 -9.68 -6.39
N SER A 100 13.84 -9.66 -5.07
CA SER A 100 12.73 -10.00 -4.18
C SER A 100 11.62 -8.94 -4.12
N LYS A 101 11.83 -7.74 -4.66
CA LYS A 101 10.85 -6.65 -4.67
C LYS A 101 9.93 -6.73 -5.87
N HIS A 102 8.65 -6.53 -5.59
CA HIS A 102 7.59 -6.40 -6.60
C HIS A 102 7.46 -4.95 -7.05
N GLY A 103 6.66 -4.72 -8.08
CA GLY A 103 6.35 -3.40 -8.60
C GLY A 103 6.65 -3.24 -10.08
N ALA A 104 6.03 -2.24 -10.69
CA ALA A 104 6.32 -1.84 -12.06
C ALA A 104 7.69 -1.15 -12.14
N ALA A 105 8.45 -1.43 -13.20
CA ALA A 105 9.68 -0.71 -13.46
C ALA A 105 9.38 0.77 -13.79
N PRO A 106 10.22 1.73 -13.37
CA PRO A 106 10.02 3.14 -13.67
C PRO A 106 9.78 3.45 -15.15
N GLU A 107 10.49 2.73 -16.04
CA GLU A 107 10.44 2.89 -17.48
C GLU A 107 9.07 2.48 -18.06
N THR A 108 8.36 1.57 -17.40
CA THR A 108 7.05 1.07 -17.83
C THR A 108 5.88 1.83 -17.21
N LEU A 109 6.15 2.73 -16.27
CA LEU A 109 5.11 3.46 -15.52
C LEU A 109 4.20 4.27 -16.46
N GLY A 110 4.78 5.00 -17.41
CA GLY A 110 4.01 5.81 -18.36
C GLY A 110 3.06 4.98 -19.22
N GLU A 111 3.52 3.81 -19.70
CA GLU A 111 2.69 2.86 -20.43
C GLU A 111 1.56 2.30 -19.57
N LEU A 112 1.88 1.92 -18.33
CA LEU A 112 0.89 1.39 -17.39
C LEU A 112 -0.20 2.43 -17.08
N LEU A 113 0.18 3.68 -16.81
CA LEU A 113 -0.76 4.77 -16.54
C LEU A 113 -1.67 5.08 -17.75
N ALA A 114 -1.09 5.12 -18.96
CA ALA A 114 -1.82 5.46 -20.17
C ALA A 114 -2.79 4.37 -20.64
N ASN A 115 -2.46 3.09 -20.42
CA ASN A 115 -3.24 1.96 -20.97
C ASN A 115 -4.01 1.17 -19.90
N SER A 116 -3.95 1.57 -18.63
CA SER A 116 -4.70 0.92 -17.56
C SER A 116 -6.21 1.16 -17.72
N PRO A 117 -7.03 0.10 -17.73
CA PRO A 117 -8.49 0.26 -17.69
C PRO A 117 -8.99 0.68 -16.30
N LEU A 118 -8.14 0.57 -15.27
CA LEU A 118 -8.40 0.99 -13.91
C LEU A 118 -7.75 2.36 -13.68
N PRO A 119 -8.47 3.38 -13.16
CA PRO A 119 -7.87 4.65 -12.80
C PRO A 119 -6.78 4.46 -11.73
N LEU A 120 -5.54 4.83 -12.08
CA LEU A 120 -4.39 4.76 -11.18
C LEU A 120 -4.09 6.18 -10.65
N THR A 121 -4.38 6.41 -9.38
CA THR A 121 -4.45 7.77 -8.79
C THR A 121 -3.27 8.10 -7.88
N GLY A 122 -2.38 7.13 -7.62
CA GLY A 122 -1.24 7.31 -6.75
C GLY A 122 -0.08 6.39 -7.08
N LEU A 123 1.07 6.68 -6.49
CA LEU A 123 2.26 5.82 -6.54
C LEU A 123 2.61 5.33 -5.14
N MET A 124 3.13 4.13 -5.05
CA MET A 124 3.64 3.52 -3.83
C MET A 124 5.03 2.95 -4.08
N THR A 125 5.91 3.01 -3.09
CA THR A 125 7.19 2.29 -3.12
C THR A 125 7.58 1.77 -1.73
N MET A 126 8.39 0.72 -1.73
CA MET A 126 9.03 0.16 -0.53
C MET A 126 10.54 0.07 -0.77
N PRO A 127 11.33 1.00 -0.23
CA PRO A 127 12.80 0.94 -0.29
C PRO A 127 13.37 -0.31 0.37
N PRO A 128 14.62 -0.68 0.09
CA PRO A 128 15.37 -1.64 0.89
C PRO A 128 15.41 -1.21 2.37
N TRP A 129 15.40 -2.21 3.25
CA TRP A 129 15.55 -1.94 4.68
C TRP A 129 16.98 -1.49 4.99
N SER A 130 17.11 -0.49 5.85
CA SER A 130 18.38 -0.03 6.41
C SER A 130 18.16 0.47 7.83
N ASP A 131 19.15 0.33 8.71
CA ASP A 131 19.13 0.95 10.05
C ASP A 131 19.27 2.48 9.97
N ASP A 132 19.85 3.01 8.90
CA ASP A 132 19.90 4.43 8.60
C ASP A 132 18.70 4.83 7.71
N PRO A 133 17.73 5.64 8.22
CA PRO A 133 16.58 6.07 7.45
C PRO A 133 16.95 6.94 6.22
N GLU A 134 18.10 7.60 6.25
CA GLU A 134 18.57 8.43 5.12
C GLU A 134 18.84 7.60 3.85
N VAL A 135 19.11 6.31 3.97
CA VAL A 135 19.29 5.41 2.84
C VAL A 135 18.01 5.31 2.00
N ALA A 136 16.83 5.53 2.59
CA ALA A 136 15.55 5.54 1.88
C ALA A 136 15.31 6.83 1.06
N ARG A 137 15.97 7.94 1.41
CA ARG A 137 15.74 9.25 0.78
C ARG A 137 15.85 9.27 -0.74
N PRO A 138 16.86 8.69 -1.39
CA PRO A 138 16.94 8.66 -2.86
C PRO A 138 15.73 8.00 -3.52
N TYR A 139 15.20 6.93 -2.92
CA TYR A 139 14.03 6.22 -3.42
C TYR A 139 12.77 7.08 -3.32
N PHE A 140 12.55 7.75 -2.19
CA PHE A 140 11.41 8.64 -2.01
C PHE A 140 11.46 9.83 -2.96
N ARG A 141 12.64 10.44 -3.12
CA ARG A 141 12.87 11.54 -4.07
C ARG A 141 12.62 11.10 -5.51
N ASN A 142 13.03 9.88 -5.89
CA ASN A 142 12.79 9.33 -7.21
C ASN A 142 11.30 9.07 -7.44
N LEU A 143 10.58 8.53 -6.44
CA LEU A 143 9.13 8.35 -6.54
C LEU A 143 8.42 9.70 -6.73
N LYS A 144 8.80 10.72 -5.95
CA LYS A 144 8.25 12.08 -6.09
C LYS A 144 8.50 12.64 -7.49
N LYS A 145 9.70 12.49 -8.01
CA LYS A 145 10.05 12.95 -9.36
C LYS A 145 9.22 12.26 -10.44
N LEU A 146 9.02 10.94 -10.34
CA LEU A 146 8.14 10.20 -11.25
C LEU A 146 6.68 10.68 -11.14
N ALA A 147 6.19 10.91 -9.93
CA ALA A 147 4.85 11.42 -9.71
C ALA A 147 4.64 12.79 -10.36
N ASP A 148 5.61 13.71 -10.21
CA ASP A 148 5.55 15.03 -10.82
C ASP A 148 5.55 14.97 -12.36
N GLN A 149 6.32 14.05 -12.95
CA GLN A 149 6.36 13.84 -14.40
C GLN A 149 5.01 13.38 -14.97
N HIS A 150 4.21 12.66 -14.17
CA HIS A 150 2.92 12.11 -14.58
C HIS A 150 1.71 12.84 -13.97
N GLY A 151 1.91 13.94 -13.24
CA GLY A 151 0.83 14.71 -12.63
C GLY A 151 0.13 14.00 -11.47
N ILE A 152 0.81 13.02 -10.84
CA ILE A 152 0.26 12.25 -9.70
C ILE A 152 0.62 12.96 -8.39
N THR A 153 -0.36 13.11 -7.52
CA THR A 153 -0.22 13.83 -6.26
C THR A 153 -0.21 12.94 -5.01
N LYS A 154 -0.69 11.70 -5.12
CA LYS A 154 -0.78 10.77 -3.99
C LYS A 154 0.45 9.87 -3.95
N LEU A 155 1.23 9.96 -2.86
CA LEU A 155 2.47 9.21 -2.65
C LEU A 155 2.40 8.41 -1.36
N SER A 156 2.33 7.08 -1.48
CA SER A 156 2.40 6.16 -0.36
C SER A 156 3.83 5.67 -0.21
N MET A 157 4.55 6.24 0.73
CA MET A 157 5.94 5.92 1.03
C MET A 157 6.27 6.29 2.48
N GLY A 158 7.26 5.61 3.06
CA GLY A 158 7.65 5.77 4.45
C GLY A 158 6.89 4.82 5.40
N MET A 159 7.65 4.27 6.32
CA MET A 159 7.22 3.36 7.39
C MET A 159 7.67 3.91 8.75
N SER A 160 7.41 3.20 9.84
CA SER A 160 7.73 3.67 11.21
C SER A 160 9.16 4.16 11.39
N HIS A 161 10.12 3.61 10.65
CA HIS A 161 11.54 3.92 10.80
C HIS A 161 11.98 5.14 9.98
N ASP A 162 11.44 5.33 8.77
CA ASP A 162 11.88 6.32 7.79
C ASP A 162 10.79 7.37 7.45
N LEU A 163 9.73 7.46 8.30
CA LEU A 163 8.57 8.32 8.05
C LEU A 163 8.93 9.81 7.92
N GLU A 164 9.89 10.30 8.73
CA GLU A 164 10.29 11.71 8.68
C GLU A 164 10.96 12.06 7.36
N VAL A 165 11.86 11.18 6.89
CA VAL A 165 12.51 11.30 5.59
C VAL A 165 11.48 11.26 4.46
N ALA A 166 10.51 10.34 4.54
CA ALA A 166 9.43 10.24 3.55
C ALA A 166 8.56 11.51 3.50
N ILE A 167 8.22 12.08 4.65
CA ILE A 167 7.45 13.33 4.73
C ILE A 167 8.23 14.50 4.11
N GLN A 168 9.51 14.61 4.41
CA GLN A 168 10.38 15.63 3.82
C GLN A 168 10.48 15.52 2.28
N GLU A 169 10.41 14.31 1.75
CA GLU A 169 10.41 14.05 0.30
C GLU A 169 9.00 14.05 -0.32
N GLY A 170 7.97 14.45 0.44
CA GLY A 170 6.62 14.70 -0.08
C GLY A 170 5.63 13.54 0.03
N ALA A 171 5.82 12.60 0.97
CA ALA A 171 4.83 11.56 1.23
C ALA A 171 3.46 12.15 1.61
N THR A 172 2.41 11.66 0.97
CA THR A 172 1.02 12.01 1.34
C THR A 172 0.38 10.93 2.21
N ILE A 173 0.91 9.70 2.15
CA ILE A 173 0.52 8.57 2.97
C ILE A 173 1.77 7.92 3.54
N VAL A 174 1.87 7.84 4.88
CA VAL A 174 2.89 7.05 5.60
C VAL A 174 2.24 5.82 6.22
N ARG A 175 2.94 4.67 6.20
CA ARG A 175 2.43 3.35 6.62
C ARG A 175 3.04 2.97 7.96
N ILE A 176 2.29 3.11 9.03
CA ILE A 176 2.79 2.97 10.40
C ILE A 176 2.26 1.68 11.04
N GLY A 177 3.15 0.78 11.38
CA GLY A 177 2.84 -0.47 12.09
C GLY A 177 3.51 -0.51 13.45
N THR A 178 4.80 -0.77 13.49
CA THR A 178 5.57 -1.00 14.74
C THR A 178 5.51 0.19 15.71
N ALA A 179 5.46 1.42 15.22
CA ALA A 179 5.36 2.60 16.09
C ALA A 179 3.97 2.76 16.74
N LEU A 180 2.91 2.15 16.17
CA LEU A 180 1.56 2.16 16.75
C LEU A 180 1.28 0.94 17.62
N PHE A 181 1.65 -0.24 17.15
CA PHE A 181 1.23 -1.51 17.74
C PHE A 181 2.36 -2.25 18.47
N GLY A 182 3.56 -1.68 18.50
CA GLY A 182 4.75 -2.31 19.07
C GLY A 182 5.40 -3.34 18.13
N SER A 183 6.50 -3.95 18.61
CA SER A 183 7.17 -5.02 17.90
C SER A 183 6.29 -6.27 17.86
N ARG A 184 6.29 -6.96 16.74
CA ARG A 184 5.59 -8.23 16.58
C ARG A 184 6.12 -9.24 17.59
N LYS A 185 5.26 -9.80 18.44
CA LYS A 185 5.63 -11.01 19.18
C LYS A 185 5.83 -12.09 18.14
N ALA A 186 7.02 -12.71 18.11
CA ALA A 186 7.20 -13.91 17.30
C ALA A 186 6.10 -14.90 17.71
N LEU A 187 5.29 -15.30 16.73
CA LEU A 187 4.38 -16.43 16.92
C LEU A 187 5.31 -17.65 17.06
N LEU A 188 5.50 -18.10 18.31
CA LEU A 188 6.17 -19.36 18.64
C LEU A 188 5.28 -20.52 18.21
#